data_e76c639f64f7c12cff1f5a59f1471223
#
_entry.id   e76c639f64f7c12cff1f5a59f1471223
#
_cell.length_a   1.000
_cell.length_b   1.000
_cell.length_c   1.000
_cell.angle_alpha   90.00
_cell.angle_beta   90.00
_cell.angle_gamma   90.00
#
_symmetry.space_group_name_H-M   'P 1'
#
loop_
_entity.id
_entity.type
_entity.pdbx_description
1 polymer ?
#
loop_
_entity_poly.entity_id
_entity_poly.type
_entity_poly.pdbx_seq_one_letter_code
_entity_poly.pdbx_strand_id
1 'polypeptide(L)'
;MNVHDSERIAGVLEADGYIPFSGEGIPDLIVFNTCAVRENAANRLYGTLGLLRPLKEENPHLQFAVGGCLAQKDKDAVVDRAPWVDAVFGTHNLRSLPVLLRRARHNKEAQVEIYESLKEFPSTLPAKRESSYAAWVSISVGCNNTCTYCIVPSLRGKEIDRPP
;
A
#
# COMPACT_ATOMS: atom_id res chain seq x y z
N MET A 1 -9.19 -0.51 9.30
CA MET A 1 -7.72 -0.43 9.12
C MET A 1 -7.36 -0.09 7.68
N ASN A 2 -7.84 -0.81 6.68
CA ASN A 2 -7.46 -0.57 5.27
C ASN A 2 -7.84 0.81 4.74
N VAL A 3 -9.00 1.35 5.13
CA VAL A 3 -9.44 2.71 4.75
C VAL A 3 -8.48 3.76 5.30
N HIS A 4 -8.13 3.66 6.59
CA HIS A 4 -7.17 4.57 7.20
C HIS A 4 -5.76 4.48 6.58
N ASP A 5 -5.33 3.28 6.19
CA ASP A 5 -4.07 3.10 5.46
C ASP A 5 -4.16 3.80 4.08
N SER A 6 -5.34 3.78 3.42
CA SER A 6 -5.54 4.52 2.16
C SER A 6 -5.48 6.03 2.35
N GLU A 7 -6.10 6.58 3.41
CA GLU A 7 -5.99 8.02 3.75
C GLU A 7 -4.53 8.43 4.00
N ARG A 8 -3.74 7.56 4.66
CA ARG A 8 -2.31 7.79 4.89
C ARG A 8 -1.49 7.74 3.61
N ILE A 9 -1.75 6.76 2.74
CA ILE A 9 -1.10 6.67 1.43
C ILE A 9 -1.37 7.94 0.63
N ALA A 10 -2.62 8.38 0.56
CA ALA A 10 -2.99 9.62 -0.12
C ALA A 10 -2.28 10.84 0.49
N GLY A 11 -2.26 10.96 1.82
CA GLY A 11 -1.57 12.06 2.50
C GLY A 11 -0.06 12.07 2.27
N VAL A 12 0.60 10.91 2.26
CA VAL A 12 2.04 10.80 1.96
C VAL A 12 2.34 11.20 0.52
N LEU A 13 1.50 10.80 -0.43
CA LEU A 13 1.65 11.15 -1.85
C LEU A 13 1.39 12.64 -2.09
N GLU A 14 0.36 13.22 -1.47
CA GLU A 14 0.10 14.67 -1.56
C GLU A 14 1.25 15.50 -0.98
N ALA A 15 1.81 15.07 0.14
CA ALA A 15 2.98 15.72 0.74
C ALA A 15 4.23 15.66 -0.17
N ASP A 16 4.32 14.66 -1.06
CA ASP A 16 5.38 14.53 -2.08
C ASP A 16 5.03 15.23 -3.42
N GLY A 17 3.87 15.90 -3.50
CA GLY A 17 3.46 16.70 -4.65
C GLY A 17 2.53 16.00 -5.65
N TYR A 18 2.04 14.80 -5.34
CA TYR A 18 1.03 14.14 -6.17
C TYR A 18 -0.34 14.80 -5.98
N ILE A 19 -1.10 14.86 -7.05
CA ILE A 19 -2.46 15.43 -7.06
C ILE A 19 -3.44 14.27 -7.30
N PRO A 20 -4.59 14.24 -6.60
CA PRO A 20 -5.62 13.25 -6.86
C PRO A 20 -6.11 13.31 -8.30
N PHE A 21 -6.25 12.15 -8.91
CA PHE A 21 -6.71 12.04 -10.30
C PHE A 21 -8.18 12.48 -10.41
N SER A 22 -8.47 13.42 -11.32
CA SER A 22 -9.79 13.99 -11.54
C SER A 22 -10.73 13.13 -12.40
N GLY A 23 -10.20 12.04 -12.98
CA GLY A 23 -10.94 11.15 -13.88
C GLY A 23 -10.80 11.50 -15.38
N GLU A 24 -10.09 12.56 -15.73
CA GLU A 24 -9.83 12.94 -17.11
C GLU A 24 -8.39 12.54 -17.53
N GLY A 25 -8.26 11.78 -18.60
CA GLY A 25 -6.96 11.33 -19.11
C GLY A 25 -6.45 10.04 -18.44
N ILE A 26 -5.14 9.89 -18.39
CA ILE A 26 -4.46 8.71 -17.82
C ILE A 26 -3.71 9.16 -16.57
N PRO A 27 -3.87 8.48 -15.42
CA PRO A 27 -3.13 8.82 -14.22
C PRO A 27 -1.64 8.46 -14.36
N ASP A 28 -0.76 9.19 -13.68
CA ASP A 28 0.68 8.84 -13.58
C ASP A 28 0.95 7.71 -12.60
N LEU A 29 0.05 7.50 -11.63
CA LEU A 29 0.21 6.52 -10.56
C LEU A 29 -1.13 5.88 -10.20
N ILE A 30 -1.15 4.56 -10.11
CA ILE A 30 -2.27 3.80 -9.53
C ILE A 30 -1.74 3.00 -8.33
N VAL A 31 -2.34 3.21 -7.16
CA VAL A 31 -1.97 2.51 -5.93
C VAL A 31 -3.06 1.52 -5.52
N PHE A 32 -2.68 0.27 -5.34
CA PHE A 32 -3.54 -0.80 -4.86
C PHE A 32 -3.26 -1.05 -3.37
N ASN A 33 -4.18 -0.66 -2.51
CA ASN A 33 -4.12 -0.99 -1.09
C ASN A 33 -4.98 -2.21 -0.80
N THR A 34 -4.36 -3.36 -0.54
CA THR A 34 -5.02 -4.66 -0.59
C THR A 34 -5.06 -5.38 0.75
N CYS A 35 -6.13 -6.14 0.96
CA CYS A 35 -6.35 -6.97 2.15
C CYS A 35 -5.90 -8.42 1.89
N ALA A 36 -5.26 -9.07 2.89
CA ALA A 36 -4.86 -10.47 2.81
C ALA A 36 -5.83 -11.44 3.53
N VAL A 37 -6.82 -10.90 4.25
CA VAL A 37 -7.75 -11.73 5.04
C VAL A 37 -8.74 -12.50 4.18
N ARG A 38 -9.02 -12.00 2.99
CA ARG A 38 -9.98 -12.61 2.05
C ARG A 38 -9.24 -13.12 0.82
N GLU A 39 -9.32 -14.41 0.55
CA GLU A 39 -8.72 -15.04 -0.63
C GLU A 39 -9.15 -14.36 -1.94
N ASN A 40 -10.42 -14.01 -2.05
CA ASN A 40 -10.95 -13.27 -3.20
C ASN A 40 -10.31 -11.88 -3.40
N ALA A 41 -9.70 -11.28 -2.37
CA ALA A 41 -9.02 -10.00 -2.53
C ALA A 41 -7.74 -10.14 -3.36
N ALA A 42 -6.99 -11.24 -3.18
CA ALA A 42 -5.83 -11.55 -4.00
C ALA A 42 -6.22 -11.76 -5.47
N ASN A 43 -7.23 -12.59 -5.72
CA ASN A 43 -7.72 -12.85 -7.07
C ASN A 43 -8.19 -11.56 -7.77
N ARG A 44 -8.89 -10.68 -7.06
CA ARG A 44 -9.31 -9.38 -7.59
C ARG A 44 -8.12 -8.48 -7.91
N LEU A 45 -7.12 -8.41 -7.04
CA LEU A 45 -5.91 -7.62 -7.31
C LEU A 45 -5.24 -8.07 -8.60
N TYR A 46 -4.89 -9.35 -8.69
CA TYR A 46 -4.18 -9.86 -9.87
C TYR A 46 -5.03 -9.79 -11.13
N GLY A 47 -6.34 -10.01 -11.03
CA GLY A 47 -7.27 -9.79 -12.14
C GLY A 47 -7.29 -8.34 -12.61
N THR A 48 -7.35 -7.37 -11.68
CA THR A 48 -7.33 -5.95 -12.02
C THR A 48 -5.98 -5.52 -12.59
N LEU A 49 -4.87 -5.99 -12.02
CA LEU A 49 -3.52 -5.73 -12.56
C LEU A 49 -3.38 -6.28 -13.99
N GLY A 50 -3.94 -7.46 -14.27
CA GLY A 50 -3.96 -8.03 -15.62
C GLY A 50 -4.78 -7.20 -16.61
N LEU A 51 -5.96 -6.71 -16.19
CA LEU A 51 -6.81 -5.85 -17.01
C LEU A 51 -6.16 -4.47 -17.32
N LEU A 52 -5.37 -3.96 -16.40
CA LEU A 52 -4.68 -2.66 -16.55
C LEU A 52 -3.31 -2.76 -17.23
N ARG A 53 -2.82 -3.97 -17.48
CA ARG A 53 -1.53 -4.18 -18.16
C ARG A 53 -1.45 -3.49 -19.52
N PRO A 54 -2.43 -3.58 -20.43
CA PRO A 54 -2.39 -2.86 -21.70
C PRO A 54 -2.25 -1.34 -21.53
N LEU A 55 -2.94 -0.77 -20.54
CA LEU A 55 -2.84 0.66 -20.24
C LEU A 55 -1.41 1.09 -19.90
N LYS A 56 -0.66 0.25 -19.17
CA LYS A 56 0.74 0.51 -18.88
C LYS A 56 1.65 0.32 -20.08
N GLU A 57 1.37 -0.66 -20.93
CA GLU A 57 2.13 -0.89 -22.18
C GLU A 57 2.00 0.30 -23.15
N GLU A 58 0.80 0.88 -23.23
CA GLU A 58 0.55 2.11 -24.01
C GLU A 58 1.14 3.37 -23.35
N ASN A 59 1.27 3.37 -22.02
CA ASN A 59 1.73 4.51 -21.22
C ASN A 59 2.89 4.12 -20.29
N PRO A 60 4.14 4.10 -20.78
CA PRO A 60 5.30 3.66 -20.00
C PRO A 60 5.61 4.50 -18.76
N HIS A 61 5.05 5.72 -18.69
CA HIS A 61 5.23 6.62 -17.52
C HIS A 61 4.28 6.29 -16.36
N LEU A 62 3.16 5.60 -16.65
CA LEU A 62 2.22 5.13 -15.62
C LEU A 62 2.92 4.16 -14.67
N GLN A 63 2.82 4.42 -13.36
CA GLN A 63 3.38 3.54 -12.34
C GLN A 63 2.28 2.79 -11.60
N PHE A 64 2.53 1.52 -11.29
CA PHE A 64 1.68 0.68 -10.43
C PHE A 64 2.38 0.41 -9.12
N ALA A 65 1.71 0.72 -8.02
CA ALA A 65 2.18 0.39 -6.68
C ALA A 65 1.20 -0.52 -5.96
N VAL A 66 1.70 -1.58 -5.33
CA VAL A 66 0.90 -2.53 -4.56
C VAL A 66 1.31 -2.46 -3.10
N GLY A 67 0.35 -2.19 -2.24
CA GLY A 67 0.56 -2.07 -0.80
C GLY A 67 -0.47 -2.81 0.03
N GLY A 68 -0.32 -2.73 1.34
CA GLY A 68 -1.23 -3.32 2.31
C GLY A 68 -0.87 -4.74 2.72
N CYS A 69 -1.84 -5.43 3.35
CA CYS A 69 -1.59 -6.74 3.95
C CYS A 69 -1.24 -7.83 2.93
N LEU A 70 -1.73 -7.74 1.69
CA LEU A 70 -1.38 -8.73 0.67
C LEU A 70 0.07 -8.55 0.22
N ALA A 71 0.52 -7.32 -0.02
CA ALA A 71 1.91 -7.02 -0.31
C ALA A 71 2.84 -7.48 0.82
N GLN A 72 2.43 -7.28 2.09
CA GLN A 72 3.15 -7.76 3.27
C GLN A 72 3.27 -9.28 3.30
N LYS A 73 2.24 -10.00 2.84
CA LYS A 73 2.21 -11.46 2.79
C LYS A 73 3.03 -12.03 1.63
N ASP A 74 2.77 -11.53 0.42
CA ASP A 74 3.25 -12.13 -0.83
C ASP A 74 4.64 -11.60 -1.23
N LYS A 75 5.04 -10.40 -0.74
CA LYS A 75 6.38 -9.82 -0.95
C LYS A 75 6.79 -9.83 -2.44
N ASP A 76 7.92 -10.47 -2.75
CA ASP A 76 8.47 -10.57 -4.10
C ASP A 76 7.55 -11.32 -5.07
N ALA A 77 6.73 -12.25 -4.57
CA ALA A 77 5.77 -12.98 -5.40
C ALA A 77 4.74 -12.07 -6.10
N VAL A 78 4.55 -10.83 -5.61
CA VAL A 78 3.72 -9.85 -6.32
C VAL A 78 4.33 -9.49 -7.66
N VAL A 79 5.65 -9.24 -7.68
CA VAL A 79 6.40 -8.90 -8.90
C VAL A 79 6.56 -10.10 -9.81
N ASP A 80 6.77 -11.30 -9.25
CA ASP A 80 6.84 -12.54 -10.04
C ASP A 80 5.55 -12.79 -10.82
N ARG A 81 4.39 -12.51 -10.21
CA ARG A 81 3.07 -12.68 -10.83
C ARG A 81 2.63 -11.50 -11.71
N ALA A 82 3.13 -10.31 -11.44
CA ALA A 82 2.80 -9.09 -12.16
C ALA A 82 4.08 -8.23 -12.37
N PRO A 83 4.96 -8.61 -13.33
CA PRO A 83 6.25 -7.95 -13.56
C PRO A 83 6.14 -6.48 -13.98
N TRP A 84 4.95 -6.02 -14.34
CA TRP A 84 4.68 -4.62 -14.68
C TRP A 84 4.34 -3.73 -13.47
N VAL A 85 4.36 -4.27 -12.25
CA VAL A 85 4.26 -3.49 -11.00
C VAL A 85 5.61 -2.84 -10.72
N ASP A 86 5.61 -1.54 -10.41
CA ASP A 86 6.83 -0.76 -10.18
C ASP A 86 7.26 -0.74 -8.71
N ALA A 87 6.30 -0.76 -7.79
CA ALA A 87 6.60 -0.68 -6.36
C ALA A 87 5.72 -1.62 -5.55
N VAL A 88 6.34 -2.35 -4.60
CA VAL A 88 5.64 -3.17 -3.61
C VAL A 88 6.08 -2.73 -2.23
N PHE A 89 5.13 -2.38 -1.37
CA PHE A 89 5.42 -1.87 -0.03
C PHE A 89 4.50 -2.49 1.03
N GLY A 90 5.06 -2.69 2.22
CA GLY A 90 4.33 -3.29 3.34
C GLY A 90 3.45 -2.32 4.10
N THR A 91 2.73 -2.84 5.09
CA THR A 91 1.89 -2.04 5.99
C THR A 91 2.68 -1.15 6.94
N HIS A 92 3.98 -1.41 7.11
CA HIS A 92 4.86 -0.74 8.07
C HIS A 92 5.74 0.34 7.43
N ASN A 93 5.80 0.42 6.11
CA ASN A 93 6.67 1.35 5.39
C ASN A 93 5.96 2.24 4.37
N LEU A 94 4.76 2.70 4.70
CA LEU A 94 3.97 3.62 3.85
C LEU A 94 4.76 4.89 3.49
N ARG A 95 5.64 5.37 4.38
CA ARG A 95 6.51 6.55 4.14
C ARG A 95 7.50 6.34 3.00
N SER A 96 7.91 5.11 2.74
CA SER A 96 8.89 4.78 1.70
C SER A 96 8.30 4.89 0.30
N LEU A 97 6.98 4.89 0.14
CA LEU A 97 6.31 4.83 -1.16
C LEU A 97 6.83 5.87 -2.18
N PRO A 98 6.94 7.18 -1.87
CA PRO A 98 7.46 8.14 -2.84
C PRO A 98 8.90 7.86 -3.27
N VAL A 99 9.73 7.39 -2.33
CA VAL A 99 11.13 7.03 -2.62
C VAL A 99 11.18 5.80 -3.52
N LEU A 100 10.36 4.78 -3.25
CA LEU A 100 10.28 3.56 -4.08
C LEU A 100 9.84 3.89 -5.51
N LEU A 101 8.83 4.76 -5.68
CA LEU A 101 8.36 5.20 -6.99
C LEU A 101 9.46 5.94 -7.78
N ARG A 102 10.22 6.83 -7.13
CA ARG A 102 11.34 7.52 -7.75
C ARG A 102 12.45 6.54 -8.16
N ARG A 103 12.79 5.57 -7.29
CA ARG A 103 13.80 4.55 -7.58
C ARG A 103 13.36 3.65 -8.74
N ALA A 104 12.11 3.18 -8.73
CA ALA A 104 11.57 2.35 -9.81
C ALA A 104 11.62 3.08 -11.16
N ARG A 105 11.27 4.37 -11.19
CA ARG A 105 11.34 5.20 -12.39
C ARG A 105 12.78 5.37 -12.88
N HIS A 106 13.75 5.56 -11.98
CA HIS A 106 15.15 5.75 -12.33
C HIS A 106 15.81 4.46 -12.79
N ASN A 107 15.63 3.38 -12.05
CA ASN A 107 16.27 2.10 -12.30
C ASN A 107 15.57 1.28 -13.39
N LYS A 108 14.31 1.59 -13.70
CA LYS A 108 13.40 0.81 -14.58
C LYS A 108 13.23 -0.64 -14.11
N GLU A 109 13.28 -0.84 -12.81
CA GLU A 109 13.12 -2.12 -12.13
C GLU A 109 12.11 -1.99 -10.99
N ALA A 110 11.33 -3.05 -10.75
CA ALA A 110 10.42 -3.10 -9.61
C ALA A 110 11.17 -2.95 -8.29
N GLN A 111 10.64 -2.13 -7.39
CA GLN A 111 11.18 -1.93 -6.06
C GLN A 111 10.29 -2.60 -5.03
N VAL A 112 10.84 -3.57 -4.30
CA VAL A 112 10.14 -4.27 -3.22
C VAL A 112 10.75 -3.89 -1.89
N GLU A 113 9.98 -3.31 -0.99
CA GLU A 113 10.43 -2.95 0.35
C GLU A 113 9.36 -3.33 1.38
N ILE A 114 9.65 -4.32 2.19
CA ILE A 114 8.74 -4.84 3.20
C ILE A 114 9.43 -4.82 4.57
N TYR A 115 8.89 -4.02 5.51
CA TYR A 115 9.32 -4.05 6.89
C TYR A 115 8.48 -5.07 7.67
N GLU A 116 9.14 -5.97 8.40
CA GLU A 116 8.46 -7.03 9.13
C GLU A 116 7.80 -6.56 10.43
N SER A 117 8.27 -5.44 10.98
CA SER A 117 7.71 -4.86 12.19
C SER A 117 7.80 -3.34 12.20
N LEU A 118 6.86 -2.71 12.90
CA LEU A 118 6.96 -1.30 13.27
C LEU A 118 7.96 -1.16 14.43
N LYS A 119 8.84 -0.17 14.33
CA LYS A 119 9.70 0.25 15.45
C LYS A 119 8.97 1.20 16.38
N GLU A 120 8.10 2.05 15.83
CA GLU A 120 7.33 3.07 16.54
C GLU A 120 5.92 3.18 15.96
N PHE A 121 4.98 3.63 16.78
CA PHE A 121 3.62 3.89 16.34
C PHE A 121 3.61 5.02 15.28
N PRO A 122 2.98 4.84 14.11
CA PRO A 122 3.05 5.80 13.01
C PRO A 122 2.11 7.01 13.20
N SER A 123 2.28 7.74 14.31
CA SER A 123 1.43 8.91 14.68
C SER A 123 1.59 10.09 13.74
N THR A 124 2.77 10.24 13.13
CA THR A 124 3.19 11.44 12.37
C THR A 124 2.97 11.31 10.87
N LEU A 125 2.35 10.22 10.39
CA LEU A 125 2.02 10.10 8.96
C LEU A 125 0.90 11.08 8.59
N PRO A 126 1.10 11.89 7.54
CA PRO A 126 0.02 12.70 7.00
C PRO A 126 -1.12 11.80 6.55
N ALA A 127 -2.36 12.24 6.73
CA ALA A 127 -3.53 11.51 6.27
C ALA A 127 -4.47 12.50 5.59
N LYS A 128 -4.82 12.19 4.33
CA LYS A 128 -5.87 12.92 3.62
C LYS A 128 -7.21 12.38 4.05
N ARG A 129 -7.99 13.22 4.70
CA ARG A 129 -9.33 12.85 5.14
C ARG A 129 -10.32 12.98 4.01
N GLU A 130 -11.12 11.93 3.80
CA GLU A 130 -12.20 11.95 2.81
C GLU A 130 -13.44 12.71 3.32
N SER A 131 -13.64 12.71 4.65
CA SER A 131 -14.79 13.35 5.28
C SER A 131 -14.40 14.57 6.10
N SER A 132 -15.19 15.63 6.03
CA SER A 132 -15.02 16.85 6.85
C SER A 132 -15.54 16.69 8.28
N TYR A 133 -16.40 15.71 8.53
CA TYR A 133 -17.08 15.49 9.82
C TYR A 133 -16.71 14.17 10.51
N ALA A 134 -15.93 13.31 9.87
CA ALA A 134 -15.51 12.03 10.43
C ALA A 134 -14.04 11.76 10.13
N ALA A 135 -13.38 11.05 11.04
CA ALA A 135 -11.97 10.71 10.89
C ALA A 135 -11.68 9.32 11.45
N TRP A 136 -10.88 8.55 10.71
CA TRP A 136 -10.31 7.32 11.22
C TRP A 136 -9.10 7.63 12.09
N VAL A 137 -9.08 7.08 13.30
CA VAL A 137 -7.95 7.22 14.23
C VAL A 137 -7.49 5.83 14.63
N SER A 138 -6.24 5.49 14.29
CA SER A 138 -5.63 4.27 14.81
C SER A 138 -5.25 4.48 16.27
N ILE A 139 -5.77 3.64 17.14
CA ILE A 139 -5.44 3.60 18.57
C ILE A 139 -4.38 2.55 18.87
N SER A 140 -4.35 1.46 18.08
CA SER A 140 -3.31 0.42 18.13
C SER A 140 -3.04 -0.16 16.76
N VAL A 141 -1.87 -0.76 16.56
CA VAL A 141 -1.46 -1.51 15.37
C VAL A 141 -0.89 -2.85 15.80
N GLY A 142 -1.18 -3.92 15.04
CA GLY A 142 -0.79 -5.28 15.39
C GLY A 142 -1.81 -5.98 16.28
N CYS A 143 -1.47 -7.14 16.82
CA CYS A 143 -2.32 -7.89 17.73
C CYS A 143 -1.50 -8.96 18.47
N ASN A 144 -1.67 -9.06 19.78
CA ASN A 144 -1.01 -10.07 20.63
C ASN A 144 -1.85 -11.33 20.87
N ASN A 145 -3.07 -11.41 20.29
CA ASN A 145 -3.92 -12.58 20.44
C ASN A 145 -3.43 -13.74 19.58
N THR A 146 -3.72 -14.97 20.04
CA THR A 146 -3.27 -16.24 19.43
C THR A 146 -4.41 -16.99 18.74
N CYS A 147 -5.34 -16.29 18.09
CA CYS A 147 -6.44 -16.91 17.35
C CYS A 147 -5.89 -17.80 16.23
N THR A 148 -6.30 -19.07 16.20
CA THR A 148 -5.73 -20.15 15.37
C THR A 148 -5.74 -19.86 13.86
N TYR A 149 -6.72 -19.12 13.37
CA TYR A 149 -6.93 -18.81 11.95
C TYR A 149 -6.53 -17.38 11.56
N CYS A 150 -6.02 -16.58 12.52
CA CYS A 150 -5.83 -15.17 12.29
C CYS A 150 -4.42 -14.86 11.76
N ILE A 151 -4.36 -14.23 10.58
CA ILE A 151 -3.10 -13.82 9.95
C ILE A 151 -2.59 -12.46 10.45
N VAL A 152 -3.38 -11.71 11.23
CA VAL A 152 -3.04 -10.33 11.63
C VAL A 152 -1.71 -10.23 12.38
N PRO A 153 -1.39 -11.09 13.38
CA PRO A 153 -0.12 -11.01 14.09
C PRO A 153 1.10 -11.16 13.17
N SER A 154 1.01 -12.03 12.16
CA SER A 154 2.12 -12.27 11.21
C SER A 154 2.28 -11.14 10.19
N LEU A 155 1.23 -10.38 9.89
CA LEU A 155 1.27 -9.31 8.89
C LEU A 155 1.45 -7.91 9.48
N ARG A 156 0.94 -7.69 10.70
CA ARG A 156 0.98 -6.38 11.35
C ARG A 156 1.81 -6.36 12.63
N GLY A 157 2.40 -7.50 12.98
CA GLY A 157 3.29 -7.65 14.11
C GLY A 157 2.59 -7.63 15.47
N LYS A 158 3.40 -7.46 16.52
CA LYS A 158 2.92 -7.29 17.90
C LYS A 158 2.14 -6.01 18.05
N GLU A 159 1.22 -6.00 18.98
CA GLU A 159 0.43 -4.82 19.31
C GLU A 159 1.30 -3.68 19.85
N ILE A 160 1.17 -2.52 19.22
CA ILE A 160 1.79 -1.27 19.63
C ILE A 160 0.68 -0.24 19.74
N ASP A 161 0.49 0.29 20.94
CA ASP A 161 -0.51 1.29 21.23
C ASP A 161 -0.04 2.69 20.85
N ARG A 162 -1.01 3.54 20.52
CA ARG A 162 -0.74 4.96 20.32
C ARG A 162 -0.39 5.59 21.67
N PRO A 163 0.71 6.34 21.78
CA PRO A 163 0.97 7.12 22.99
C PRO A 163 -0.11 8.18 23.18
N PRO A 164 -0.43 8.52 24.43
CA PRO A 164 -1.42 9.53 24.79
C PRO A 164 -1.11 10.92 24.23
#